data_d311588a8b2dcc1acf0dbc7a9327db02
#
_entry.id   d311588a8b2dcc1acf0dbc7a9327db02
#
_cell.length_a   1.000
_cell.length_b   1.000
_cell.length_c   1.000
_cell.angle_alpha   90.00
_cell.angle_beta   90.00
_cell.angle_gamma   90.00
#
_symmetry.space_group_name_H-M   'P 1'
#
loop_
_entity.id
_entity.type
_entity.pdbx_description
1 polymer ?
#
loop_
_entity_poly.entity_id
_entity_poly.type
_entity_poly.pdbx_seq_one_letter_code
_entity_poly.pdbx_strand_id
1 'polypeptide(L)'
;ISFLTWGTLALEIGFVVLCIFRKARAWAWILVMSMHLGILSLVSFADLTFGMMMIHFFTFDPNWFGQRPREGVKKVVLFDGVCGMCNSTVDFLMSIDSRNLLKFSPLQGEFAAREAKEDTKDLQTLVFYDDGKIYKRSSAVLRLLAQLGGIWSAAWWFLLIPTALRDWTYGLIARNRYKLFGKSEACRMPTKEEREKFLD
;
A
#
# COMPACT_ATOMS: atom_id res chain seq x y z
N ILE A 1 19.91 34.29 13.77
CA ILE A 1 19.38 34.06 12.43
C ILE A 1 20.29 33.11 11.65
N SER A 2 21.60 33.42 11.52
CA SER A 2 22.54 32.59 10.75
C SER A 2 22.62 31.13 11.20
N PHE A 3 22.57 30.84 12.51
CA PHE A 3 22.62 29.47 13.03
C PHE A 3 21.40 28.64 12.61
N LEU A 4 20.20 29.23 12.67
CA LEU A 4 18.98 28.55 12.24
C LEU A 4 19.02 28.29 10.73
N THR A 5 19.43 29.23 9.92
CA THR A 5 19.53 29.08 8.47
C THR A 5 20.50 27.97 8.06
N TRP A 6 21.69 27.93 8.66
CA TRP A 6 22.68 26.90 8.38
C TRP A 6 22.23 25.52 8.91
N GLY A 7 21.54 25.50 10.05
CA GLY A 7 20.95 24.29 10.61
C GLY A 7 19.86 23.68 9.72
N THR A 8 18.98 24.52 9.17
CA THR A 8 17.95 24.11 8.22
C THR A 8 18.56 23.49 6.95
N LEU A 9 19.51 24.21 6.35
CA LEU A 9 20.19 23.75 5.14
C LEU A 9 20.94 22.43 5.36
N ALA A 10 21.64 22.32 6.48
CA ALA A 10 22.35 21.08 6.84
C ALA A 10 21.40 19.90 7.04
N LEU A 11 20.21 20.15 7.61
CA LEU A 11 19.18 19.12 7.79
C LEU A 11 18.57 18.66 6.46
N GLU A 12 18.28 19.60 5.55
CA GLU A 12 17.72 19.28 4.24
C GLU A 12 18.70 18.48 3.37
N ILE A 13 19.96 18.92 3.29
CA ILE A 13 20.99 18.18 2.56
C ILE A 13 21.29 16.84 3.24
N GLY A 14 21.38 16.83 4.56
CA GLY A 14 21.63 15.63 5.35
C GLY A 14 20.51 14.61 5.26
N PHE A 15 19.28 15.05 5.05
CA PHE A 15 18.11 14.17 4.91
C PHE A 15 18.32 13.16 3.78
N VAL A 16 18.78 13.61 2.62
CA VAL A 16 19.03 12.73 1.47
C VAL A 16 20.06 11.65 1.81
N VAL A 17 21.14 12.02 2.48
CA VAL A 17 22.19 11.10 2.91
C VAL A 17 21.69 10.13 3.98
N LEU A 18 20.96 10.63 4.97
CA LEU A 18 20.41 9.81 6.05
C LEU A 18 19.35 8.81 5.53
N CYS A 19 18.62 9.15 4.48
CA CYS A 19 17.68 8.24 3.85
C CYS A 19 18.32 7.01 3.18
N ILE A 20 19.63 7.04 2.92
CA ILE A 20 20.37 5.86 2.45
C ILE A 20 20.41 4.78 3.54
N PHE A 21 20.49 5.19 4.80
CA PHE A 21 20.61 4.29 5.93
C PHE A 21 19.22 3.90 6.48
N ARG A 22 18.81 2.65 6.33
CA ARG A 22 17.47 2.14 6.72
C ARG A 22 17.09 2.47 8.17
N LYS A 23 18.04 2.42 9.11
CA LYS A 23 17.81 2.71 10.54
C LYS A 23 17.63 4.20 10.82
N ALA A 24 18.17 5.07 9.98
CA ALA A 24 18.14 6.52 10.17
C ALA A 24 16.93 7.18 9.52
N ARG A 25 16.29 6.54 8.53
CA ARG A 25 15.17 7.12 7.74
C ARG A 25 14.05 7.70 8.60
N ALA A 26 13.57 6.93 9.58
CA ALA A 26 12.48 7.37 10.44
C ALA A 26 12.86 8.61 11.24
N TRP A 27 14.05 8.61 11.82
CA TRP A 27 14.55 9.75 12.59
C TRP A 27 14.81 10.98 11.72
N ALA A 28 15.40 10.80 10.55
CA ALA A 28 15.60 11.86 9.58
C ALA A 28 14.27 12.51 9.17
N TRP A 29 13.25 11.69 8.90
CA TRP A 29 11.91 12.17 8.56
C TRP A 29 11.28 12.97 9.72
N ILE A 30 11.35 12.46 10.96
CA ILE A 30 10.83 13.17 12.14
C ILE A 30 11.54 14.53 12.32
N LEU A 31 12.84 14.56 12.17
CA LEU A 31 13.63 15.80 12.32
C LEU A 31 13.23 16.84 11.27
N VAL A 32 13.12 16.46 10.00
CA VAL A 32 12.71 17.38 8.93
C VAL A 32 11.27 17.85 9.13
N MET A 33 10.35 16.98 9.51
CA MET A 33 8.95 17.37 9.81
C MET A 33 8.88 18.34 10.98
N SER A 34 9.64 18.09 12.06
CA SER A 34 9.69 18.98 13.21
C SER A 34 10.25 20.35 12.84
N MET A 35 11.26 20.39 11.98
CA MET A 35 11.83 21.64 11.44
C MET A 35 10.77 22.43 10.65
N HIS A 36 10.04 21.78 9.74
CA HIS A 36 8.99 22.46 8.95
C HIS A 36 7.84 22.98 9.82
N LEU A 37 7.44 22.22 10.85
CA LEU A 37 6.45 22.69 11.84
C LEU A 37 6.96 23.91 12.60
N GLY A 38 8.24 23.94 12.97
CA GLY A 38 8.88 25.09 13.59
C GLY A 38 8.89 26.31 12.65
N ILE A 39 9.25 26.15 11.38
CA ILE A 39 9.22 27.21 10.38
C ILE A 39 7.80 27.73 10.20
N LEU A 40 6.80 26.85 10.09
CA LEU A 40 5.38 27.23 9.95
C LEU A 40 4.89 28.09 11.10
N SER A 41 5.42 27.87 12.33
CA SER A 41 5.03 28.66 13.51
C SER A 41 5.73 30.02 13.61
N LEU A 42 6.89 30.18 12.96
CA LEU A 42 7.76 31.36 13.10
C LEU A 42 7.75 32.29 11.88
N VAL A 43 7.39 31.80 10.72
CA VAL A 43 7.54 32.52 9.45
C VAL A 43 6.20 32.55 8.68
N SER A 44 5.86 33.69 8.13
CA SER A 44 4.61 33.94 7.37
C SER A 44 4.58 33.31 5.96
N PHE A 45 5.57 32.52 5.57
CA PHE A 45 5.61 31.79 4.29
C PHE A 45 4.96 30.40 4.40
N ALA A 46 3.68 30.38 4.80
CA ALA A 46 2.93 29.15 4.99
C ALA A 46 2.87 28.26 3.74
N ASP A 47 2.71 28.86 2.56
CA ASP A 47 2.51 28.14 1.31
C ASP A 47 3.70 27.23 0.95
N LEU A 48 4.92 27.76 1.02
CA LEU A 48 6.14 27.00 0.71
C LEU A 48 6.33 25.86 1.73
N THR A 49 6.17 26.17 3.00
CA THR A 49 6.31 25.20 4.09
C THR A 49 5.26 24.08 3.97
N PHE A 50 4.02 24.44 3.62
CA PHE A 50 2.96 23.46 3.39
C PHE A 50 3.29 22.54 2.21
N GLY A 51 3.81 23.08 1.11
CA GLY A 51 4.26 22.31 -0.04
C GLY A 51 5.36 21.30 0.32
N MET A 52 6.37 21.72 1.07
CA MET A 52 7.46 20.86 1.53
C MET A 52 6.95 19.77 2.49
N MET A 53 6.07 20.11 3.42
CA MET A 53 5.44 19.11 4.29
C MET A 53 4.66 18.07 3.50
N MET A 54 3.90 18.48 2.48
CA MET A 54 3.18 17.56 1.61
C MET A 54 4.12 16.57 0.91
N ILE A 55 5.26 17.04 0.39
CA ILE A 55 6.25 16.17 -0.22
C ILE A 55 6.77 15.14 0.80
N HIS A 56 7.06 15.56 2.03
CA HIS A 56 7.51 14.65 3.07
C HIS A 56 6.42 13.65 3.51
N PHE A 57 5.15 14.03 3.51
CA PHE A 57 4.07 13.08 3.74
C PHE A 57 4.01 11.99 2.67
N PHE A 58 4.22 12.33 1.41
CA PHE A 58 4.25 11.33 0.33
C PHE A 58 5.47 10.41 0.40
N THR A 59 6.57 10.85 0.99
CA THR A 59 7.77 10.01 1.19
C THR A 59 7.71 9.15 2.45
N PHE A 60 6.71 9.33 3.29
CA PHE A 60 6.53 8.57 4.52
C PHE A 60 6.26 7.08 4.22
N ASP A 61 7.07 6.20 4.80
CA ASP A 61 6.85 4.76 4.74
C ASP A 61 6.53 4.23 6.15
N PRO A 62 5.29 3.78 6.42
CA PRO A 62 4.90 3.23 7.72
C PRO A 62 5.79 2.07 8.19
N ASN A 63 6.42 1.36 7.25
CA ASN A 63 7.33 0.26 7.58
C ASN A 63 8.63 0.71 8.27
N TRP A 64 8.94 2.01 8.28
CA TRP A 64 10.07 2.54 9.05
C TRP A 64 9.89 2.39 10.55
N PHE A 65 8.63 2.35 11.02
CA PHE A 65 8.27 2.27 12.45
C PHE A 65 7.95 0.85 12.93
N GLY A 66 8.57 -0.18 12.33
CA GLY A 66 8.65 -1.47 13.01
C GLY A 66 7.81 -2.61 12.46
N GLN A 67 7.31 -2.52 11.27
CA GLN A 67 6.83 -3.73 10.61
C GLN A 67 8.01 -4.43 9.89
N ARG A 68 8.87 -5.09 10.66
CA ARG A 68 9.69 -6.16 10.09
C ARG A 68 8.74 -7.18 9.49
N PRO A 69 8.99 -7.70 8.26
CA PRO A 69 8.30 -8.88 7.81
C PRO A 69 8.46 -9.94 8.91
N ARG A 70 7.38 -10.29 9.59
CA ARG A 70 7.41 -11.41 10.51
C ARG A 70 7.57 -12.64 9.64
N GLU A 71 8.68 -13.35 9.79
CA GLU A 71 8.84 -14.66 9.15
C GLU A 71 7.66 -15.53 9.58
N GLY A 72 6.97 -16.11 8.59
CA GLY A 72 5.78 -16.95 8.83
C GLY A 72 4.43 -16.26 8.67
N VAL A 73 4.36 -14.93 8.53
CA VAL A 73 3.09 -14.22 8.29
C VAL A 73 2.63 -14.44 6.85
N LYS A 74 1.49 -15.09 6.70
CA LYS A 74 0.86 -15.33 5.39
C LYS A 74 0.09 -14.07 4.97
N LYS A 75 0.57 -13.42 3.92
CA LYS A 75 -0.12 -12.30 3.26
C LYS A 75 -0.67 -12.78 1.94
N VAL A 76 -1.97 -12.99 1.88
CA VAL A 76 -2.61 -13.59 0.71
C VAL A 76 -3.60 -12.62 0.09
N VAL A 77 -3.49 -12.45 -1.21
CA VAL A 77 -4.44 -11.68 -2.03
C VAL A 77 -5.41 -12.65 -2.67
N LEU A 78 -6.68 -12.57 -2.29
CA LEU A 78 -7.75 -13.35 -2.89
C LEU A 78 -8.41 -12.52 -3.98
N PHE A 79 -8.48 -13.06 -5.18
CA PHE A 79 -8.95 -12.36 -6.37
C PHE A 79 -9.92 -13.20 -7.20
N ASP A 80 -10.72 -12.54 -8.01
CA ASP A 80 -11.61 -13.21 -8.96
C ASP A 80 -10.82 -13.62 -10.21
N GLY A 81 -10.52 -14.91 -10.33
CA GLY A 81 -9.69 -15.46 -11.41
C GLY A 81 -10.28 -15.34 -12.82
N VAL A 82 -11.60 -15.10 -12.95
CA VAL A 82 -12.25 -14.91 -14.26
C VAL A 82 -12.40 -13.44 -14.65
N CYS A 83 -12.03 -12.52 -13.79
CA CYS A 83 -12.12 -11.07 -14.02
C CYS A 83 -10.85 -10.52 -14.64
N GLY A 84 -10.92 -9.92 -15.83
CA GLY A 84 -9.77 -9.30 -16.50
C GLY A 84 -9.08 -8.22 -15.66
N MET A 85 -9.85 -7.34 -15.00
CA MET A 85 -9.31 -6.32 -14.10
C MET A 85 -8.57 -6.95 -12.92
N CYS A 86 -9.12 -7.99 -12.31
CA CYS A 86 -8.50 -8.65 -11.16
C CYS A 86 -7.18 -9.32 -11.55
N ASN A 87 -7.14 -9.96 -12.70
CA ASN A 87 -5.93 -10.57 -13.24
C ASN A 87 -4.84 -9.51 -13.51
N SER A 88 -5.19 -8.39 -14.15
CA SER A 88 -4.25 -7.27 -14.36
C SER A 88 -3.79 -6.66 -13.04
N THR A 89 -4.64 -6.63 -12.01
CA THR A 89 -4.25 -6.19 -10.66
C THR A 89 -3.23 -7.15 -10.05
N VAL A 90 -3.40 -8.45 -10.21
CA VAL A 90 -2.42 -9.45 -9.75
C VAL A 90 -1.08 -9.26 -10.46
N ASP A 91 -1.07 -9.06 -11.79
CA ASP A 91 0.15 -8.79 -12.56
C ASP A 91 0.87 -7.54 -12.06
N PHE A 92 0.11 -6.47 -11.86
CA PHE A 92 0.63 -5.22 -11.32
C PHE A 92 1.25 -5.43 -9.92
N LEU A 93 0.54 -6.10 -9.00
CA LEU A 93 1.03 -6.37 -7.66
C LEU A 93 2.30 -7.23 -7.67
N MET A 94 2.36 -8.24 -8.53
CA MET A 94 3.56 -9.07 -8.69
C MET A 94 4.76 -8.25 -9.19
N SER A 95 4.53 -7.28 -10.07
CA SER A 95 5.60 -6.43 -10.64
C SER A 95 6.21 -5.47 -9.62
N ILE A 96 5.41 -5.01 -8.64
CA ILE A 96 5.85 -4.06 -7.60
C ILE A 96 6.26 -4.73 -6.29
N ASP A 97 5.95 -6.01 -6.10
CA ASP A 97 6.33 -6.79 -4.91
C ASP A 97 7.77 -7.30 -5.00
N SER A 98 8.72 -6.39 -4.94
CA SER A 98 10.17 -6.71 -4.98
C SER A 98 10.66 -7.55 -3.79
N ARG A 99 9.87 -7.67 -2.73
CA ARG A 99 10.21 -8.40 -1.52
C ARG A 99 9.60 -9.80 -1.45
N ASN A 100 8.81 -10.20 -2.45
CA ASN A 100 8.05 -11.45 -2.48
C ASN A 100 7.21 -11.68 -1.20
N LEU A 101 6.54 -10.63 -0.74
CA LEU A 101 5.74 -10.65 0.48
C LEU A 101 4.37 -11.29 0.26
N LEU A 102 3.85 -11.20 -0.97
CA LEU A 102 2.50 -11.57 -1.31
C LEU A 102 2.42 -12.99 -1.87
N LYS A 103 1.38 -13.70 -1.47
CA LYS A 103 0.89 -14.90 -2.14
C LYS A 103 -0.48 -14.61 -2.73
N PHE A 104 -0.85 -15.35 -3.74
CA PHE A 104 -2.09 -15.16 -4.48
C PHE A 104 -2.91 -16.45 -4.46
N SER A 105 -4.22 -16.32 -4.36
CA SER A 105 -5.14 -17.44 -4.49
C SER A 105 -6.44 -16.95 -5.12
N PRO A 106 -7.06 -17.71 -6.03
CA PRO A 106 -8.37 -17.36 -6.53
C PRO A 106 -9.42 -17.47 -5.40
N LEU A 107 -10.46 -16.63 -5.47
CA LEU A 107 -11.61 -16.70 -4.53
C LEU A 107 -12.32 -18.06 -4.58
N GLN A 108 -12.15 -18.76 -5.69
CA GLN A 108 -12.71 -20.10 -5.92
C GLN A 108 -11.77 -21.23 -5.44
N GLY A 109 -10.57 -20.91 -4.95
CA GLY A 109 -9.54 -21.85 -4.58
C GLY A 109 -9.72 -22.47 -3.19
N GLU A 110 -8.90 -23.48 -2.90
CA GLU A 110 -8.95 -24.22 -1.64
C GLU A 110 -8.56 -23.36 -0.43
N PHE A 111 -7.57 -22.50 -0.60
CA PHE A 111 -7.14 -21.59 0.46
C PHE A 111 -8.29 -20.65 0.87
N ALA A 112 -8.98 -20.05 -0.10
CA ALA A 112 -10.11 -19.16 0.17
C ALA A 112 -11.27 -19.88 0.86
N ALA A 113 -11.56 -21.12 0.44
CA ALA A 113 -12.60 -21.94 1.05
C ALA A 113 -12.30 -22.31 2.51
N ARG A 114 -11.01 -22.44 2.88
CA ARG A 114 -10.58 -22.81 4.22
C ARG A 114 -10.51 -21.61 5.16
N GLU A 115 -9.85 -20.53 4.72
CA GLU A 115 -9.47 -19.41 5.60
C GLU A 115 -10.45 -18.23 5.53
N ALA A 116 -11.24 -18.11 4.46
CA ALA A 116 -12.08 -16.95 4.19
C ALA A 116 -13.52 -17.32 3.72
N LYS A 117 -14.01 -18.49 4.09
CA LYS A 117 -15.27 -19.09 3.59
C LYS A 117 -16.49 -18.17 3.62
N GLU A 118 -16.67 -17.36 4.68
CA GLU A 118 -17.78 -16.41 4.77
C GLU A 118 -17.53 -15.14 3.98
N ASP A 119 -16.26 -14.77 3.85
CA ASP A 119 -15.81 -13.53 3.22
C ASP A 119 -15.70 -13.63 1.70
N THR A 120 -15.69 -14.86 1.17
CA THR A 120 -15.65 -15.16 -0.27
C THR A 120 -17.02 -15.38 -0.90
N LYS A 121 -18.09 -15.33 -0.14
CA LYS A 121 -19.48 -15.42 -0.69
C LYS A 121 -19.78 -14.30 -1.69
N ASP A 122 -19.20 -13.11 -1.49
CA ASP A 122 -19.25 -12.00 -2.43
C ASP A 122 -18.01 -12.04 -3.33
N LEU A 123 -18.11 -12.81 -4.42
CA LEU A 123 -17.04 -12.92 -5.44
C LEU A 123 -16.69 -11.59 -6.14
N GLN A 124 -17.36 -10.50 -5.78
CA GLN A 124 -17.22 -9.20 -6.45
C GLN A 124 -16.13 -8.31 -5.86
N THR A 125 -15.35 -8.79 -4.92
CA THR A 125 -14.38 -7.94 -4.21
C THR A 125 -13.00 -8.57 -4.12
N LEU A 126 -11.97 -7.74 -4.13
CA LEU A 126 -10.63 -8.14 -3.75
C LEU A 126 -10.59 -8.29 -2.22
N VAL A 127 -10.07 -9.41 -1.75
CA VAL A 127 -9.90 -9.70 -0.32
C VAL A 127 -8.42 -9.83 -0.01
N PHE A 128 -7.98 -9.16 1.05
CA PHE A 128 -6.62 -9.24 1.54
C PHE A 128 -6.59 -9.92 2.90
N TYR A 129 -5.96 -11.08 2.95
CA TYR A 129 -5.72 -11.84 4.16
C TYR A 129 -4.33 -11.48 4.71
N ASP A 130 -4.27 -10.96 5.92
CA ASP A 130 -3.05 -10.56 6.60
C ASP A 130 -3.00 -11.21 8.00
N ASP A 131 -2.35 -12.36 8.09
CA ASP A 131 -2.13 -13.09 9.35
C ASP A 131 -3.40 -13.25 10.21
N GLY A 132 -4.43 -13.82 9.62
CA GLY A 132 -5.73 -14.05 10.29
C GLY A 132 -6.69 -12.88 10.27
N LYS A 133 -6.27 -11.71 9.74
CA LYS A 133 -7.16 -10.56 9.55
C LYS A 133 -7.57 -10.45 8.10
N ILE A 134 -8.87 -10.29 7.87
CA ILE A 134 -9.44 -10.18 6.55
C ILE A 134 -9.87 -8.74 6.29
N TYR A 135 -9.39 -8.19 5.18
CA TYR A 135 -9.77 -6.88 4.70
C TYR A 135 -10.44 -7.02 3.34
N LYS A 136 -11.46 -6.20 3.09
CA LYS A 136 -12.26 -6.22 1.85
C LYS A 136 -12.30 -4.87 1.18
N ARG A 137 -12.67 -4.86 -0.11
CA ARG A 137 -12.95 -3.66 -0.91
C ARG A 137 -11.80 -2.65 -0.86
N SER A 138 -12.10 -1.36 -0.65
CA SER A 138 -11.12 -0.28 -0.59
C SER A 138 -10.07 -0.48 0.49
N SER A 139 -10.46 -1.01 1.65
CA SER A 139 -9.55 -1.27 2.76
C SER A 139 -8.54 -2.37 2.44
N ALA A 140 -8.90 -3.39 1.66
CA ALA A 140 -7.99 -4.42 1.18
C ALA A 140 -6.91 -3.81 0.27
N VAL A 141 -7.33 -3.05 -0.74
CA VAL A 141 -6.42 -2.44 -1.72
C VAL A 141 -5.44 -1.47 -1.05
N LEU A 142 -5.95 -0.56 -0.23
CA LEU A 142 -5.11 0.47 0.40
C LEU A 142 -4.11 -0.14 1.40
N ARG A 143 -4.52 -1.10 2.21
CA ARG A 143 -3.62 -1.78 3.15
C ARG A 143 -2.58 -2.63 2.45
N LEU A 144 -2.98 -3.32 1.39
CA LEU A 144 -2.10 -4.10 0.55
C LEU A 144 -0.99 -3.23 -0.06
N LEU A 145 -1.37 -2.12 -0.73
CA LEU A 145 -0.42 -1.18 -1.31
C LEU A 145 0.50 -0.58 -0.25
N ALA A 146 -0.05 -0.12 0.88
CA ALA A 146 0.74 0.45 1.96
C ALA A 146 1.83 -0.50 2.49
N GLN A 147 1.61 -1.81 2.42
CA GLN A 147 2.60 -2.80 2.87
C GLN A 147 3.73 -3.08 1.88
N LEU A 148 3.54 -2.77 0.60
CA LEU A 148 4.56 -2.95 -0.42
C LEU A 148 5.71 -1.95 -0.27
N GLY A 149 5.47 -0.82 0.40
CA GLY A 149 6.49 0.20 0.68
C GLY A 149 6.79 1.13 -0.49
N GLY A 150 7.81 1.96 -0.34
CA GLY A 150 8.15 2.99 -1.34
C GLY A 150 7.01 3.98 -1.53
N ILE A 151 6.78 4.41 -2.78
CA ILE A 151 5.70 5.37 -3.10
C ILE A 151 4.30 4.82 -2.79
N TRP A 152 4.14 3.50 -2.78
CA TRP A 152 2.86 2.84 -2.51
C TRP A 152 2.43 2.96 -1.05
N SER A 153 3.36 3.23 -0.13
CA SER A 153 3.03 3.50 1.27
C SER A 153 2.16 4.73 1.46
N ALA A 154 2.14 5.66 0.50
CA ALA A 154 1.22 6.79 0.48
C ALA A 154 -0.26 6.36 0.47
N ALA A 155 -0.57 5.12 0.06
CA ALA A 155 -1.91 4.54 0.16
C ALA A 155 -2.45 4.53 1.60
N TRP A 156 -1.57 4.54 2.61
CA TRP A 156 -1.95 4.60 4.02
C TRP A 156 -2.75 5.88 4.34
N TRP A 157 -2.40 7.02 3.74
CA TRP A 157 -3.09 8.29 3.96
C TRP A 157 -4.55 8.25 3.50
N PHE A 158 -4.85 7.50 2.45
CA PHE A 158 -6.22 7.33 1.98
C PHE A 158 -7.10 6.51 2.94
N LEU A 159 -6.50 5.80 3.91
CA LEU A 159 -7.25 5.12 4.97
C LEU A 159 -7.90 6.11 5.94
N LEU A 160 -7.45 7.36 6.00
CA LEU A 160 -8.07 8.42 6.80
C LEU A 160 -9.42 8.87 6.23
N ILE A 161 -9.65 8.66 4.94
CA ILE A 161 -10.95 8.95 4.30
C ILE A 161 -12.01 7.98 4.88
N PRO A 162 -13.20 8.46 5.22
CA PRO A 162 -14.28 7.61 5.72
C PRO A 162 -14.56 6.40 4.82
N THR A 163 -14.70 5.22 5.42
CA THR A 163 -14.85 3.94 4.71
C THR A 163 -16.05 3.95 3.74
N ALA A 164 -17.16 4.59 4.14
CA ALA A 164 -18.34 4.70 3.30
C ALA A 164 -18.05 5.37 1.94
N LEU A 165 -17.27 6.46 1.94
CA LEU A 165 -16.90 7.18 0.72
C LEU A 165 -15.95 6.35 -0.16
N ARG A 166 -14.95 5.72 0.45
CA ARG A 166 -14.00 4.85 -0.26
C ARG A 166 -14.69 3.64 -0.90
N ASP A 167 -15.58 3.00 -0.15
CA ASP A 167 -16.29 1.82 -0.60
C ASP A 167 -17.37 2.15 -1.63
N TRP A 168 -17.92 3.35 -1.60
CA TRP A 168 -18.81 3.84 -2.65
C TRP A 168 -18.06 3.96 -3.99
N THR A 169 -16.88 4.62 -4.00
CA THR A 169 -16.04 4.74 -5.20
C THR A 169 -15.56 3.37 -5.70
N TYR A 170 -15.11 2.51 -4.79
CA TYR A 170 -14.75 1.12 -5.11
C TYR A 170 -15.93 0.36 -5.76
N GLY A 171 -17.13 0.50 -5.19
CA GLY A 171 -18.33 -0.15 -5.68
C GLY A 171 -18.74 0.28 -7.09
N LEU A 172 -18.49 1.53 -7.47
CA LEU A 172 -18.71 2.00 -8.85
C LEU A 172 -17.85 1.23 -9.86
N ILE A 173 -16.57 1.05 -9.53
CA ILE A 173 -15.62 0.31 -10.38
C ILE A 173 -15.98 -1.18 -10.38
N ALA A 174 -16.19 -1.76 -9.21
CA ALA A 174 -16.46 -3.19 -9.06
C ALA A 174 -17.70 -3.66 -9.82
N ARG A 175 -18.78 -2.88 -9.80
CA ARG A 175 -20.01 -3.18 -10.55
C ARG A 175 -19.85 -3.17 -12.07
N ASN A 176 -18.94 -2.33 -12.56
CA ASN A 176 -18.73 -2.16 -14.00
C ASN A 176 -17.51 -2.94 -14.53
N ARG A 177 -16.75 -3.65 -13.65
CA ARG A 177 -15.47 -4.27 -14.00
C ARG A 177 -15.56 -5.24 -15.18
N TYR A 178 -16.61 -6.05 -15.27
CA TYR A 178 -16.77 -7.00 -16.37
C TYR A 178 -17.12 -6.31 -17.70
N LYS A 179 -17.83 -5.17 -17.65
CA LYS A 179 -18.15 -4.39 -18.84
C LYS A 179 -16.91 -3.65 -19.37
N LEU A 180 -16.05 -3.17 -18.45
CA LEU A 180 -14.87 -2.36 -18.80
C LEU A 180 -13.65 -3.21 -19.14
N PHE A 181 -13.47 -4.36 -18.45
CA PHE A 181 -12.24 -5.15 -18.53
C PHE A 181 -12.47 -6.59 -19.01
N GLY A 182 -13.69 -6.94 -19.35
CA GLY A 182 -14.05 -8.26 -19.81
C GLY A 182 -14.12 -9.33 -18.72
N LYS A 183 -14.70 -10.46 -19.08
CA LYS A 183 -14.78 -11.67 -18.28
C LYS A 183 -14.19 -12.83 -19.08
N SER A 184 -13.27 -13.59 -18.48
CA SER A 184 -12.72 -14.81 -19.06
C SER A 184 -13.66 -16.01 -18.79
N GLU A 185 -13.69 -16.96 -19.70
CA GLU A 185 -14.43 -18.22 -19.50
C GLU A 185 -13.73 -19.18 -18.52
N ALA A 186 -12.41 -19.03 -18.35
CA ALA A 186 -11.60 -19.84 -17.45
C ALA A 186 -10.87 -18.98 -16.43
N CYS A 187 -10.63 -19.56 -15.25
CA CYS A 187 -9.79 -18.95 -14.23
C CYS A 187 -8.34 -18.82 -14.74
N ARG A 188 -7.65 -17.75 -14.34
CA ARG A 188 -6.24 -17.55 -14.67
C ARG A 188 -5.40 -18.73 -14.16
N MET A 189 -4.61 -19.31 -15.04
CA MET A 189 -3.60 -20.29 -14.69
C MET A 189 -2.25 -19.58 -14.53
N PRO A 190 -1.54 -19.76 -13.41
CA PRO A 190 -0.22 -19.18 -13.22
C PRO A 190 0.80 -19.81 -14.17
N THR A 191 1.74 -19.01 -14.66
CA THR A 191 2.91 -19.51 -15.41
C THR A 191 3.82 -20.36 -14.49
N LYS A 192 4.79 -21.08 -15.07
CA LYS A 192 5.73 -21.89 -14.29
C LYS A 192 6.51 -21.06 -13.27
N GLU A 193 6.84 -19.82 -13.63
CA GLU A 193 7.60 -18.88 -12.81
C GLU A 193 6.75 -18.26 -11.69
N GLU A 194 5.46 -18.10 -11.95
CA GLU A 194 4.50 -17.53 -10.99
C GLU A 194 4.01 -18.55 -9.96
N ARG A 195 4.11 -19.84 -10.24
CA ARG A 195 3.55 -20.93 -9.38
C ARG A 195 3.97 -20.83 -7.93
N GLU A 196 5.20 -20.39 -7.67
CA GLU A 196 5.69 -20.25 -6.30
C GLU A 196 4.92 -19.16 -5.51
N LYS A 197 4.30 -18.22 -6.22
CA LYS A 197 3.50 -17.13 -5.60
C LYS A 197 2.04 -17.50 -5.42
N PHE A 198 1.56 -18.58 -6.03
CA PHE A 198 0.18 -19.05 -5.93
C PHE A 198 0.06 -20.20 -4.92
N LEU A 199 -1.07 -20.23 -4.19
CA LEU A 199 -1.34 -21.23 -3.15
C LEU A 199 -2.20 -22.40 -3.63
N ASP A 200 -2.88 -22.22 -4.77
CA ASP A 200 -3.76 -23.19 -5.42
C ASP A 200 -3.36 -23.39 -6.88
#